data_182da5b9f8cffa6e3aa8420adf9ad8b0
#
_entry.id   182da5b9f8cffa6e3aa8420adf9ad8b0
#
_cell.length_a   1.000
_cell.length_b   1.000
_cell.length_c   1.000
_cell.angle_alpha   90.00
_cell.angle_beta   90.00
_cell.angle_gamma   90.00
#
_symmetry.space_group_name_H-M   'P 1'
#
loop_
_entity.id
_entity.type
_entity.pdbx_description
1 polymer ?
#
loop_
_entity_poly.entity_id
_entity_poly.type
_entity_poly.pdbx_seq_one_letter_code
_entity_poly.pdbx_strand_id
1 'polypeptide(L)'
;PRSTQGVSSAASDGYKRQVLVIDGDLRHAYASAYIHSPKIGLSNYLGGQIDKLSDIIVTNEQHPSFSFIPVGTIPPNPTELLFDDRLQKAIHTLKQQYDVVLIDCPPVELVADTQIIEKLADRTVFVVRAGLLERSMLPELENIYREKKYKNMSVILNGTEGSGGRYGYRYGYQYGYGSGSYYGNNDRSK
;
A
#
# COMPACT_ATOMS: atom_id res chain seq x y z
N PRO A 1 25.58 -13.48 -35.43
CA PRO A 1 25.29 -13.05 -34.09
C PRO A 1 23.77 -13.09 -33.87
N ARG A 2 23.33 -14.14 -33.18
CA ARG A 2 21.91 -14.28 -32.80
C ARG A 2 21.63 -13.18 -31.79
N SER A 3 20.67 -12.34 -32.10
CA SER A 3 20.28 -11.22 -31.20
C SER A 3 19.86 -11.77 -29.84
N THR A 4 20.50 -11.29 -28.80
CA THR A 4 20.19 -11.57 -27.40
C THR A 4 18.76 -11.16 -26.99
N GLN A 5 18.05 -10.42 -27.85
CA GLN A 5 16.66 -9.99 -27.65
C GLN A 5 15.66 -11.16 -27.68
N GLY A 6 15.89 -12.22 -28.50
CA GLY A 6 14.97 -13.35 -28.56
C GLY A 6 15.02 -14.26 -27.31
N VAL A 7 16.18 -14.33 -26.64
CA VAL A 7 16.35 -15.15 -25.44
C VAL A 7 15.79 -14.40 -24.21
N SER A 8 15.91 -13.08 -24.19
CA SER A 8 15.38 -12.21 -23.14
C SER A 8 13.85 -12.21 -23.11
N SER A 9 13.18 -12.15 -24.27
CA SER A 9 11.71 -12.16 -24.32
C SER A 9 11.12 -13.52 -23.93
N ALA A 10 11.73 -14.64 -24.38
CA ALA A 10 11.28 -15.98 -24.01
C ALA A 10 11.50 -16.28 -22.52
N ALA A 11 12.61 -15.79 -21.93
CA ALA A 11 12.85 -15.91 -20.49
C ALA A 11 11.93 -15.02 -19.66
N SER A 12 11.54 -13.84 -20.19
CA SER A 12 10.61 -12.94 -19.50
C SER A 12 9.17 -13.46 -19.53
N ASP A 13 8.76 -14.14 -20.57
CA ASP A 13 7.41 -14.73 -20.64
C ASP A 13 7.21 -15.92 -19.69
N GLY A 14 8.29 -16.65 -19.34
CA GLY A 14 8.24 -17.76 -18.39
C GLY A 14 8.18 -17.36 -16.91
N TYR A 15 8.43 -16.08 -16.57
CA TYR A 15 8.52 -15.59 -15.18
C TYR A 15 7.71 -14.33 -14.90
N LYS A 16 6.75 -13.98 -15.74
CA LYS A 16 5.85 -12.84 -15.46
C LYS A 16 4.88 -13.19 -14.35
N ARG A 17 5.30 -12.97 -13.10
CA ARG A 17 4.42 -13.09 -11.96
C ARG A 17 3.31 -12.06 -12.05
N GLN A 18 2.09 -12.51 -11.80
CA GLN A 18 0.93 -11.65 -11.70
C GLN A 18 0.92 -10.97 -10.33
N VAL A 19 0.98 -9.65 -10.33
CA VAL A 19 1.01 -8.83 -9.11
C VAL A 19 -0.26 -8.00 -9.04
N LEU A 20 -0.95 -8.07 -7.91
CA LEU A 20 -2.08 -7.21 -7.60
C LEU A 20 -1.69 -6.28 -6.46
N VAL A 21 -1.95 -4.99 -6.60
CA VAL A 21 -1.90 -4.01 -5.51
C VAL A 21 -3.32 -3.61 -5.14
N ILE A 22 -3.62 -3.61 -3.86
CA ILE A 22 -4.91 -3.19 -3.30
C ILE A 22 -4.65 -1.96 -2.43
N ASP A 23 -5.35 -0.87 -2.71
CA ASP A 23 -5.37 0.29 -1.81
C ASP A 23 -6.31 0.00 -0.63
N GLY A 24 -5.72 -0.35 0.51
CA GLY A 24 -6.42 -0.68 1.75
C GLY A 24 -6.63 0.51 2.67
N ASP A 25 -6.09 1.70 2.35
CA ASP A 25 -6.37 2.94 3.08
C ASP A 25 -7.69 3.56 2.60
N LEU A 26 -8.81 3.00 3.04
CA LEU A 26 -10.14 3.48 2.69
C LEU A 26 -10.44 4.92 3.18
N ARG A 27 -9.55 5.53 3.97
CA ARG A 27 -9.72 6.88 4.51
C ARG A 27 -9.12 7.95 3.62
N HIS A 28 -7.96 7.68 3.03
CA HIS A 28 -7.19 8.69 2.29
C HIS A 28 -7.00 8.35 0.83
N ALA A 29 -7.03 7.05 0.46
CA ALA A 29 -6.92 6.58 -0.92
C ALA A 29 -5.66 7.11 -1.65
N TYR A 30 -4.53 7.23 -0.95
CA TYR A 30 -3.31 7.81 -1.54
C TYR A 30 -2.76 6.99 -2.71
N ALA A 31 -2.78 5.66 -2.60
CA ALA A 31 -2.32 4.80 -3.68
C ALA A 31 -3.24 4.90 -4.90
N SER A 32 -4.55 5.09 -4.72
CA SER A 32 -5.52 5.27 -5.80
C SER A 32 -5.27 6.52 -6.65
N ALA A 33 -4.58 7.53 -6.10
CA ALA A 33 -4.23 8.75 -6.83
C ALA A 33 -3.30 8.48 -8.02
N TYR A 34 -2.44 7.45 -7.95
CA TYR A 34 -1.55 7.07 -9.05
C TYR A 34 -2.28 6.58 -10.30
N ILE A 35 -3.55 6.19 -10.17
CA ILE A 35 -4.41 5.76 -11.28
C ILE A 35 -5.63 6.66 -11.45
N HIS A 36 -5.48 7.94 -11.14
CA HIS A 36 -6.51 8.99 -11.29
C HIS A 36 -7.76 8.79 -10.42
N SER A 37 -7.63 8.13 -9.27
CA SER A 37 -8.68 7.94 -8.26
C SER A 37 -10.03 7.49 -8.87
N PRO A 38 -10.13 6.28 -9.42
CA PRO A 38 -11.37 5.75 -9.95
C PRO A 38 -12.48 5.79 -8.89
N LYS A 39 -13.71 6.09 -9.30
CA LYS A 39 -14.87 6.17 -8.39
C LYS A 39 -15.41 4.81 -7.97
N ILE A 40 -15.04 3.75 -8.66
CA ILE A 40 -15.41 2.36 -8.38
C ILE A 40 -14.17 1.62 -7.90
N GLY A 41 -14.30 0.90 -6.79
CA GLY A 41 -13.20 0.19 -6.19
C GLY A 41 -13.61 -0.68 -5.00
N LEU A 42 -12.65 -0.90 -4.11
CA LEU A 42 -12.78 -1.82 -2.97
C LEU A 42 -13.97 -1.47 -2.07
N SER A 43 -14.16 -0.18 -1.74
CA SER A 43 -15.24 0.27 -0.87
C SER A 43 -16.63 -0.04 -1.46
N ASN A 44 -16.78 0.12 -2.77
CA ASN A 44 -18.03 -0.18 -3.47
C ASN A 44 -18.34 -1.69 -3.47
N TYR A 45 -17.28 -2.52 -3.62
CA TYR A 45 -17.42 -3.96 -3.53
C TYR A 45 -17.76 -4.40 -2.10
N LEU A 46 -17.05 -3.91 -1.10
CA LEU A 46 -17.30 -4.24 0.30
C LEU A 46 -18.68 -3.77 0.76
N GLY A 47 -19.12 -2.60 0.31
CA GLY A 47 -20.44 -2.05 0.59
C GLY A 47 -21.60 -2.71 -0.19
N GLY A 48 -21.33 -3.73 -1.02
CA GLY A 48 -22.36 -4.45 -1.75
C GLY A 48 -22.94 -3.71 -2.96
N GLN A 49 -22.33 -2.60 -3.38
CA GLN A 49 -22.76 -1.88 -4.58
C GLN A 49 -22.26 -2.57 -5.87
N ILE A 50 -21.18 -3.32 -5.76
CA ILE A 50 -20.58 -4.12 -6.83
C ILE A 50 -20.43 -5.54 -6.31
N ASP A 51 -20.87 -6.51 -7.11
CA ASP A 51 -20.83 -7.94 -6.69
C ASP A 51 -19.62 -8.68 -7.23
N LYS A 52 -19.06 -8.25 -8.37
CA LYS A 52 -17.95 -8.97 -9.01
C LYS A 52 -16.63 -8.27 -8.73
N LEU A 53 -15.65 -9.03 -8.24
CA LEU A 53 -14.28 -8.55 -8.04
C LEU A 53 -13.63 -8.07 -9.34
N SER A 54 -13.93 -8.72 -10.47
CA SER A 54 -13.41 -8.31 -11.78
C SER A 54 -13.73 -6.87 -12.15
N ASP A 55 -14.87 -6.35 -11.67
CA ASP A 55 -15.37 -5.03 -12.07
C ASP A 55 -14.65 -3.89 -11.32
N ILE A 56 -13.88 -4.21 -10.28
CA ILE A 56 -13.08 -3.25 -9.51
C ILE A 56 -11.57 -3.37 -9.76
N ILE A 57 -11.15 -4.34 -10.60
CA ILE A 57 -9.73 -4.53 -10.93
C ILE A 57 -9.38 -3.67 -12.15
N VAL A 58 -8.38 -2.82 -11.98
CA VAL A 58 -7.80 -2.00 -13.05
C VAL A 58 -6.50 -2.65 -13.53
N THR A 59 -6.42 -2.97 -14.81
CA THR A 59 -5.20 -3.49 -15.44
C THR A 59 -4.52 -2.37 -16.23
N ASN A 60 -3.19 -2.41 -16.26
CA ASN A 60 -2.40 -1.48 -17.06
C ASN A 60 -2.01 -2.16 -18.38
N GLU A 61 -2.42 -1.58 -19.52
CA GLU A 61 -2.09 -2.12 -20.85
C GLU A 61 -0.58 -2.21 -21.11
N GLN A 62 0.20 -1.28 -20.53
CA GLN A 62 1.67 -1.27 -20.66
C GLN A 62 2.34 -2.32 -19.78
N HIS A 63 1.69 -2.71 -18.69
CA HIS A 63 2.17 -3.68 -17.72
C HIS A 63 1.08 -4.72 -17.39
N PRO A 64 0.77 -5.65 -18.31
CA PRO A 64 -0.37 -6.57 -18.16
C PRO A 64 -0.23 -7.57 -17.01
N SER A 65 0.97 -7.73 -16.46
CA SER A 65 1.21 -8.54 -15.24
C SER A 65 0.98 -7.76 -13.94
N PHE A 66 0.60 -6.49 -14.02
CA PHE A 66 0.32 -5.65 -12.87
C PHE A 66 -1.13 -5.17 -12.89
N SER A 67 -1.84 -5.45 -11.82
CA SER A 67 -3.23 -5.03 -11.62
C SER A 67 -3.36 -4.23 -10.33
N PHE A 68 -4.38 -3.42 -10.27
CA PHE A 68 -4.64 -2.54 -9.13
C PHE A 68 -6.12 -2.55 -8.75
N ILE A 69 -6.43 -2.58 -7.45
CA ILE A 69 -7.75 -2.32 -6.91
C ILE A 69 -7.72 -0.98 -6.16
N PRO A 70 -8.37 0.08 -6.69
CA PRO A 70 -8.48 1.36 -6.01
C PRO A 70 -9.44 1.30 -4.85
N VAL A 71 -9.42 2.31 -3.99
CA VAL A 71 -10.44 2.48 -2.93
C VAL A 71 -11.83 2.63 -3.52
N GLY A 72 -11.99 3.39 -4.59
CA GLY A 72 -13.27 3.82 -5.09
C GLY A 72 -13.79 5.05 -4.33
N THR A 73 -15.06 5.11 -4.03
CA THR A 73 -15.65 6.17 -3.23
C THR A 73 -15.25 6.02 -1.77
N ILE A 74 -14.69 7.06 -1.16
CA ILE A 74 -14.32 7.05 0.27
C ILE A 74 -15.58 6.84 1.11
N PRO A 75 -15.66 5.75 1.90
CA PRO A 75 -16.83 5.43 2.68
C PRO A 75 -16.86 6.19 4.01
N PRO A 76 -18.03 6.44 4.61
CA PRO A 76 -18.13 7.05 5.93
C PRO A 76 -17.74 6.11 7.07
N ASN A 77 -17.75 4.79 6.83
CA ASN A 77 -17.52 3.74 7.83
C ASN A 77 -16.45 2.72 7.39
N PRO A 78 -15.20 3.16 7.16
CA PRO A 78 -14.15 2.31 6.58
C PRO A 78 -13.86 1.05 7.41
N THR A 79 -13.76 1.17 8.72
CA THR A 79 -13.43 0.05 9.61
C THR A 79 -14.49 -1.05 9.57
N GLU A 80 -15.77 -0.69 9.53
CA GLU A 80 -16.86 -1.67 9.43
C GLU A 80 -16.80 -2.45 8.12
N LEU A 81 -16.53 -1.76 7.01
CA LEU A 81 -16.39 -2.40 5.70
C LEU A 81 -15.21 -3.38 5.66
N LEU A 82 -14.09 -3.03 6.29
CA LEU A 82 -12.93 -3.93 6.35
C LEU A 82 -13.17 -5.13 7.25
N PHE A 83 -14.05 -5.01 8.24
CA PHE A 83 -14.38 -6.10 9.18
C PHE A 83 -15.36 -7.11 8.57
N ASP A 84 -16.00 -6.80 7.45
CA ASP A 84 -16.96 -7.67 6.76
C ASP A 84 -16.26 -8.90 6.15
N ASP A 85 -16.93 -10.04 6.17
CA ASP A 85 -16.48 -11.29 5.56
C ASP A 85 -16.18 -11.19 4.05
N ARG A 86 -16.75 -10.18 3.38
CA ARG A 86 -16.50 -9.93 1.96
C ARG A 86 -15.03 -9.64 1.68
N LEU A 87 -14.33 -8.93 2.56
CA LEU A 87 -12.89 -8.70 2.41
C LEU A 87 -12.12 -10.02 2.46
N GLN A 88 -12.40 -10.86 3.45
CA GLN A 88 -11.74 -12.17 3.59
C GLN A 88 -11.96 -13.04 2.35
N LYS A 89 -13.20 -13.12 1.86
CA LYS A 89 -13.55 -13.86 0.64
C LYS A 89 -12.84 -13.31 -0.58
N ALA A 90 -12.79 -11.98 -0.72
CA ALA A 90 -12.08 -11.32 -1.80
C ALA A 90 -10.60 -11.67 -1.81
N ILE A 91 -9.90 -11.49 -0.67
CA ILE A 91 -8.48 -11.80 -0.54
C ILE A 91 -8.21 -13.28 -0.83
N HIS A 92 -9.04 -14.18 -0.33
CA HIS A 92 -8.90 -15.61 -0.61
C HIS A 92 -8.99 -15.91 -2.12
N THR A 93 -9.95 -15.31 -2.81
CA THR A 93 -10.12 -15.47 -4.27
C THR A 93 -8.95 -14.89 -5.05
N LEU A 94 -8.50 -13.69 -4.67
CA LEU A 94 -7.40 -12.99 -5.34
C LEU A 94 -6.05 -13.71 -5.15
N LYS A 95 -5.82 -14.32 -4.00
CA LYS A 95 -4.62 -15.17 -3.74
C LYS A 95 -4.56 -16.42 -4.63
N GLN A 96 -5.66 -16.85 -5.24
CA GLN A 96 -5.67 -17.96 -6.20
C GLN A 96 -5.39 -17.50 -7.64
N GLN A 97 -5.57 -16.21 -7.91
CA GLN A 97 -5.43 -15.64 -9.27
C GLN A 97 -4.09 -14.92 -9.49
N TYR A 98 -3.48 -14.42 -8.41
CA TYR A 98 -2.26 -13.64 -8.45
C TYR A 98 -1.14 -14.31 -7.66
N ASP A 99 0.09 -14.25 -8.18
CA ASP A 99 1.28 -14.77 -7.48
C ASP A 99 1.63 -13.93 -6.25
N VAL A 100 1.34 -12.62 -6.30
CA VAL A 100 1.58 -11.68 -5.22
C VAL A 100 0.40 -10.72 -5.10
N VAL A 101 -0.14 -10.60 -3.88
CA VAL A 101 -1.14 -9.59 -3.52
C VAL A 101 -0.52 -8.68 -2.47
N LEU A 102 -0.33 -7.41 -2.84
CA LEU A 102 0.15 -6.35 -1.95
C LEU A 102 -1.05 -5.53 -1.48
N ILE A 103 -1.16 -5.29 -0.19
CA ILE A 103 -2.20 -4.42 0.38
C ILE A 103 -1.49 -3.22 1.00
N ASP A 104 -1.72 -2.03 0.42
CA ASP A 104 -1.26 -0.78 1.00
C ASP A 104 -2.17 -0.37 2.15
N CYS A 105 -1.60 -0.16 3.32
CA CYS A 105 -2.34 0.10 4.55
C CYS A 105 -1.98 1.46 5.13
N PRO A 106 -2.91 2.10 5.87
CA PRO A 106 -2.60 3.31 6.62
C PRO A 106 -1.52 3.05 7.69
N PRO A 107 -0.86 4.10 8.21
CA PRO A 107 0.10 3.98 9.30
C PRO A 107 -0.49 3.25 10.52
N VAL A 108 0.29 2.34 11.10
CA VAL A 108 -0.15 1.42 12.18
C VAL A 108 -0.63 2.14 13.43
N GLU A 109 -0.06 3.30 13.73
CA GLU A 109 -0.35 4.06 14.95
C GLU A 109 -1.76 4.69 14.98
N LEU A 110 -2.41 4.80 13.84
CA LEU A 110 -3.60 5.64 13.71
C LEU A 110 -4.92 4.87 13.65
N VAL A 111 -4.93 3.58 13.28
CA VAL A 111 -6.21 2.92 12.98
C VAL A 111 -6.21 1.40 13.17
N ALA A 112 -7.35 0.90 13.68
CA ALA A 112 -7.64 -0.53 13.80
C ALA A 112 -7.68 -1.27 12.44
N ASP A 113 -7.81 -0.53 11.34
CA ASP A 113 -7.96 -1.05 9.98
C ASP A 113 -6.79 -1.97 9.60
N THR A 114 -5.54 -1.56 9.92
CA THR A 114 -4.34 -2.36 9.66
C THR A 114 -4.34 -3.69 10.40
N GLN A 115 -4.88 -3.73 11.63
CA GLN A 115 -4.97 -4.97 12.42
C GLN A 115 -6.01 -5.95 11.86
N ILE A 116 -7.03 -5.43 11.19
CA ILE A 116 -8.03 -6.27 10.50
C ILE A 116 -7.40 -6.89 9.26
N ILE A 117 -6.74 -6.09 8.44
CA ILE A 117 -6.10 -6.52 7.19
C ILE A 117 -4.95 -7.51 7.47
N GLU A 118 -4.18 -7.28 8.53
CA GLU A 118 -3.05 -8.13 8.92
C GLU A 118 -3.45 -9.60 9.09
N LYS A 119 -4.63 -9.85 9.66
CA LYS A 119 -5.12 -11.22 9.86
C LYS A 119 -5.24 -12.01 8.56
N LEU A 120 -5.43 -11.33 7.43
CA LEU A 120 -5.57 -11.89 6.10
C LEU A 120 -4.23 -11.99 5.35
N ALA A 121 -3.20 -11.28 5.82
CA ALA A 121 -1.88 -11.27 5.23
C ALA A 121 -1.04 -12.50 5.63
N ASP A 122 -0.12 -12.91 4.76
CA ASP A 122 0.87 -13.95 5.04
C ASP A 122 2.18 -13.34 5.57
N ARG A 123 2.44 -12.09 5.21
CA ARG A 123 3.62 -11.31 5.60
C ARG A 123 3.24 -9.86 5.81
N THR A 124 3.94 -9.20 6.73
CA THR A 124 3.81 -7.77 6.98
C THR A 124 5.14 -7.09 6.75
N VAL A 125 5.11 -6.00 5.99
CA VAL A 125 6.28 -5.16 5.73
C VAL A 125 6.05 -3.80 6.35
N PHE A 126 6.85 -3.46 7.36
CA PHE A 126 6.86 -2.13 7.96
C PHE A 126 7.82 -1.24 7.18
N VAL A 127 7.32 -0.13 6.66
CA VAL A 127 8.14 0.86 5.99
C VAL A 127 8.47 1.98 6.97
N VAL A 128 9.73 2.04 7.36
CA VAL A 128 10.29 3.07 8.23
C VAL A 128 11.01 4.09 7.37
N ARG A 129 10.75 5.38 7.56
CA ARG A 129 11.45 6.44 6.83
C ARG A 129 12.54 7.06 7.70
N ALA A 130 13.77 7.05 7.17
CA ALA A 130 14.92 7.69 7.82
C ALA A 130 14.64 9.19 8.00
N GLY A 131 14.97 9.72 9.18
CA GLY A 131 14.75 11.12 9.53
C GLY A 131 13.31 11.49 9.91
N LEU A 132 12.33 10.58 9.76
CA LEU A 132 10.95 10.79 10.23
C LEU A 132 10.62 9.96 11.47
N LEU A 133 11.03 8.70 11.51
CA LEU A 133 10.83 7.88 12.71
C LEU A 133 11.76 8.37 13.82
N GLU A 134 11.17 8.77 14.94
CA GLU A 134 11.93 9.11 16.14
C GLU A 134 12.60 7.86 16.71
N ARG A 135 13.84 8.00 17.18
CA ARG A 135 14.59 6.87 17.77
C ARG A 135 13.89 6.28 18.99
N SER A 136 13.11 7.09 19.70
CA SER A 136 12.26 6.69 20.83
C SER A 136 11.21 5.63 20.47
N MET A 137 10.82 5.55 19.18
CA MET A 137 9.85 4.58 18.67
C MET A 137 10.46 3.20 18.33
N LEU A 138 11.79 3.09 18.26
CA LEU A 138 12.45 1.82 17.95
C LEU A 138 12.15 0.69 18.95
N PRO A 139 12.11 0.93 20.29
CA PRO A 139 11.70 -0.08 21.25
C PRO A 139 10.28 -0.59 21.02
N GLU A 140 9.36 0.27 20.61
CA GLU A 140 7.98 -0.10 20.28
C GLU A 140 7.95 -1.07 19.08
N LEU A 141 8.69 -0.76 18.02
CA LEU A 141 8.82 -1.62 16.84
C LEU A 141 9.41 -2.98 17.21
N GLU A 142 10.42 -3.00 18.11
CA GLU A 142 11.01 -4.24 18.61
C GLU A 142 10.01 -5.06 19.43
N ASN A 143 9.20 -4.42 20.27
CA ASN A 143 8.14 -5.08 21.03
C ASN A 143 7.08 -5.71 20.12
N ILE A 144 6.63 -4.98 19.09
CA ILE A 144 5.70 -5.48 18.09
C ILE A 144 6.25 -6.76 17.43
N TYR A 145 7.54 -6.76 17.10
CA TYR A 145 8.21 -7.93 16.52
C TYR A 145 8.32 -9.10 17.52
N ARG A 146 8.74 -8.84 18.75
CA ARG A 146 8.91 -9.87 19.80
C ARG A 146 7.57 -10.51 20.19
N GLU A 147 6.53 -9.71 20.31
CA GLU A 147 5.17 -10.15 20.64
C GLU A 147 4.48 -10.86 19.46
N LYS A 148 5.13 -10.91 18.28
CA LYS A 148 4.58 -11.51 17.06
C LYS A 148 3.20 -10.95 16.70
N LYS A 149 3.00 -9.66 16.91
CA LYS A 149 1.73 -8.98 16.60
C LYS A 149 1.37 -9.05 15.14
N TYR A 150 2.39 -9.15 14.26
CA TYR A 150 2.23 -9.23 12.81
C TYR A 150 2.94 -10.45 12.24
N LYS A 151 2.28 -11.14 11.29
CA LYS A 151 2.81 -12.34 10.68
C LYS A 151 4.03 -12.06 9.83
N ASN A 152 5.08 -12.86 10.03
CA ASN A 152 6.31 -12.82 9.22
C ASN A 152 6.79 -11.39 8.96
N MET A 153 6.86 -10.60 10.03
CA MET A 153 7.20 -9.18 9.98
C MET A 153 8.60 -8.95 9.42
N SER A 154 8.72 -7.98 8.54
CA SER A 154 9.96 -7.45 7.99
C SER A 154 9.93 -5.93 8.04
N VAL A 155 11.11 -5.30 8.11
CA VAL A 155 11.23 -3.83 8.13
C VAL A 155 12.03 -3.37 6.92
N ILE A 156 11.53 -2.36 6.23
CA ILE A 156 12.25 -1.66 5.15
C ILE A 156 12.56 -0.25 5.63
N LEU A 157 13.84 0.13 5.59
CA LEU A 157 14.28 1.48 5.85
C LEU A 157 14.32 2.26 4.52
N ASN A 158 13.41 3.21 4.37
CA ASN A 158 13.28 4.07 3.19
C ASN A 158 13.89 5.46 3.44
N GLY A 159 14.27 6.18 2.38
CA GLY A 159 14.75 7.55 2.46
C GLY A 159 16.12 7.69 3.13
N THR A 160 16.95 6.66 3.10
CA THR A 160 18.34 6.75 3.54
C THR A 160 19.13 7.61 2.55
N GLU A 161 19.81 8.64 3.05
CA GLU A 161 20.81 9.35 2.26
C GLU A 161 22.00 8.40 2.04
N GLY A 162 22.26 8.05 0.77
CA GLY A 162 23.43 7.26 0.43
C GLY A 162 24.69 8.05 0.79
N SER A 163 25.38 7.65 1.84
CA SER A 163 26.70 8.19 2.18
C SER A 163 27.68 7.85 1.06
N GLY A 164 27.90 8.80 0.14
CA GLY A 164 29.11 8.88 -0.66
C GLY A 164 29.37 7.75 -1.64
N GLY A 165 28.78 7.83 -2.79
CA GLY A 165 29.22 7.14 -3.98
C GLY A 165 28.78 7.94 -5.23
N ARG A 166 29.70 8.23 -6.10
CA ARG A 166 29.69 9.18 -7.24
C ARG A 166 28.66 8.86 -8.37
N TYR A 167 27.57 8.15 -8.06
CA TYR A 167 26.43 7.84 -8.95
C TYR A 167 25.12 7.91 -8.19
N GLY A 168 24.79 9.10 -7.66
CA GLY A 168 23.47 9.39 -7.13
C GLY A 168 22.57 9.94 -8.23
N TYR A 169 21.67 9.14 -8.78
CA TYR A 169 20.54 9.67 -9.52
C TYR A 169 19.62 10.41 -8.54
N ARG A 170 19.70 11.74 -8.61
CA ARG A 170 18.89 12.68 -7.84
C ARG A 170 17.48 12.72 -8.43
N TYR A 171 16.64 11.72 -8.12
CA TYR A 171 15.21 11.84 -8.31
C TYR A 171 14.62 12.58 -7.12
N GLY A 172 14.59 13.90 -7.26
CA GLY A 172 13.90 14.79 -6.33
C GLY A 172 12.39 14.71 -6.55
N TYR A 173 11.70 13.81 -5.89
CA TYR A 173 10.26 13.92 -5.70
C TYR A 173 10.02 14.84 -4.50
N GLN A 174 9.71 16.09 -4.80
CA GLN A 174 9.25 17.07 -3.82
C GLN A 174 7.80 16.76 -3.47
N TYR A 175 7.58 15.86 -2.52
CA TYR A 175 6.27 15.71 -1.90
C TYR A 175 6.05 16.85 -0.92
N GLY A 176 5.22 17.81 -1.33
CA GLY A 176 4.71 18.84 -0.45
C GLY A 176 3.73 18.23 0.55
N TYR A 177 4.20 17.86 1.73
CA TYR A 177 3.34 17.69 2.87
C TYR A 177 2.97 19.08 3.38
N GLY A 178 1.75 19.54 3.04
CA GLY A 178 1.14 20.67 3.69
C GLY A 178 0.90 20.32 5.15
N SER A 179 1.78 20.78 6.04
CA SER A 179 1.50 20.77 7.47
C SER A 179 0.37 21.74 7.74
N GLY A 180 -0.85 21.22 7.91
CA GLY A 180 -1.97 21.94 8.45
C GLY A 180 -1.65 22.39 9.86
N SER A 181 -1.31 23.67 10.00
CA SER A 181 -1.07 24.36 11.25
C SER A 181 -2.37 24.48 12.02
N TYR A 182 -2.58 23.61 13.00
CA TYR A 182 -3.53 23.85 14.08
C TYR A 182 -2.74 24.33 15.30
N TYR A 183 -2.48 25.65 15.36
CA TYR A 183 -2.38 26.36 16.64
C TYR A 183 -2.87 27.79 16.47
N GLY A 184 -3.88 28.09 17.25
CA GLY A 184 -4.61 29.33 17.22
C GLY A 184 -3.76 30.54 17.57
N ASN A 185 -4.11 31.60 16.89
CA ASN A 185 -3.78 32.97 17.27
C ASN A 185 -4.34 33.30 18.65
N ASN A 186 -3.50 33.73 19.54
CA ASN A 186 -3.92 34.60 20.65
C ASN A 186 -3.16 35.92 20.53
N ASP A 187 -3.97 36.95 20.26
CA ASP A 187 -3.65 38.37 20.39
C ASP A 187 -2.83 38.70 21.63
N ARG A 188 -1.91 39.63 21.46
CA ARG A 188 -1.81 40.83 22.32
C ARG A 188 -0.92 41.90 21.69
N SER A 189 -1.62 42.95 21.26
CA SER A 189 -1.26 44.36 21.23
C SER A 189 -0.13 44.80 22.18
N LYS A 190 0.86 45.44 21.68
CA LYS A 190 1.12 46.88 21.96
C LYS A 190 2.11 47.43 20.96
#